data_3d60bbaf4bdc6dd866d0aefaca60a4b5
#
_entry.id   3d60bbaf4bdc6dd866d0aefaca60a4b5
#
_cell.length_a   1.000
_cell.length_b   1.000
_cell.length_c   1.000
_cell.angle_alpha   90.00
_cell.angle_beta   90.00
_cell.angle_gamma   90.00
#
_symmetry.space_group_name_H-M   'P 1'
#
loop_
_entity.id
_entity.type
_entity.pdbx_description
1 polymer ?
#
loop_
_entity_poly.entity_id
_entity_poly.type
_entity_poly.pdbx_seq_one_letter_code
_entity_poly.pdbx_strand_id
1 'polypeptide(L)'
;EMCIRDRYFTRNGYSSVNEMDWYDKIEINKNLKITFLPAVHWSKRSLTDTNKTLWGNFLIEYKDIKLLFGCDTGVGNIYKDIGNKYGPIDLTFINIGAYNFYPIMPYKDKSIYHTNPEEALEVAKNLKSKKVIGMHWGTFVLSLEPIMEPPVRFKAGAEKYGFKKEDAIIYKIGEFGSLKKLLDYN
;
A
#
# COMPACT_ATOMS: atom_id res chain seq x y z
N GLU A 1 -17.61 -7.07 16.74
CA GLU A 1 -16.74 -8.23 16.47
C GLU A 1 -15.29 -7.86 16.07
N MET A 2 -14.88 -6.59 16.12
CA MET A 2 -13.48 -6.18 15.92
C MET A 2 -12.51 -6.67 17.01
N CYS A 3 -13.03 -7.15 18.12
CA CYS A 3 -12.25 -7.62 19.31
C CYS A 3 -11.41 -8.89 19.13
N ILE A 4 -11.35 -9.52 17.95
CA ILE A 4 -10.62 -10.79 17.78
C ILE A 4 -9.10 -10.55 17.60
N ARG A 5 -8.69 -9.41 17.06
CA ARG A 5 -7.25 -9.08 16.87
C ARG A 5 -6.56 -8.63 18.14
N ASP A 6 -7.23 -7.80 18.91
CA ASP A 6 -6.75 -7.35 20.21
C ASP A 6 -6.43 -8.55 21.11
N ARG A 7 -7.37 -9.51 21.21
CA ARG A 7 -7.16 -10.74 22.00
C ARG A 7 -5.97 -11.59 21.51
N TYR A 8 -5.69 -11.60 20.18
CA TYR A 8 -4.53 -12.34 19.68
C TYR A 8 -3.23 -11.68 20.13
N PHE A 9 -3.09 -10.39 19.97
CA PHE A 9 -1.88 -9.67 20.35
C PHE A 9 -1.70 -9.62 21.87
N THR A 10 -2.76 -9.30 22.62
CA THR A 10 -2.72 -9.24 24.07
C THR A 10 -2.43 -10.61 24.71
N ARG A 11 -2.99 -11.70 24.18
CA ARG A 11 -2.66 -13.08 24.60
C ARG A 11 -1.22 -13.47 24.31
N ASN A 12 -0.57 -12.85 23.33
CA ASN A 12 0.85 -13.06 22.99
C ASN A 12 1.78 -12.02 23.67
N GLY A 13 1.30 -11.31 24.69
CA GLY A 13 2.12 -10.45 25.53
C GLY A 13 2.31 -9.01 25.02
N TYR A 14 1.61 -8.61 23.96
CA TYR A 14 1.65 -7.22 23.50
C TYR A 14 0.70 -6.38 24.35
N SER A 15 1.22 -5.38 25.06
CA SER A 15 0.46 -4.50 25.96
C SER A 15 -0.03 -3.21 25.30
N SER A 16 0.60 -2.80 24.19
CA SER A 16 0.25 -1.58 23.48
C SER A 16 -0.36 -1.93 22.11
N VAL A 17 -1.66 -2.22 22.11
CA VAL A 17 -2.43 -2.57 20.93
C VAL A 17 -3.55 -1.56 20.75
N ASN A 18 -3.63 -0.95 19.58
CA ASN A 18 -4.72 -0.05 19.22
C ASN A 18 -5.48 -0.65 18.04
N GLU A 19 -6.76 -0.91 18.21
CA GLU A 19 -7.66 -1.26 17.13
C GLU A 19 -8.14 0.01 16.43
N MET A 20 -8.26 -0.06 15.10
CA MET A 20 -8.69 1.08 14.28
C MET A 20 -9.76 0.64 13.31
N ASP A 21 -10.79 1.44 13.16
CA ASP A 21 -11.73 1.37 12.04
C ASP A 21 -11.24 2.27 10.90
N TRP A 22 -11.85 2.14 9.71
CA TRP A 22 -11.52 3.02 8.59
C TRP A 22 -11.78 4.49 8.96
N TYR A 23 -10.80 5.32 8.67
CA TYR A 23 -10.74 6.75 8.98
C TYR A 23 -10.43 7.09 10.44
N ASP A 24 -10.24 6.07 11.31
CA ASP A 24 -9.72 6.32 12.65
C ASP A 24 -8.32 6.89 12.60
N LYS A 25 -8.03 7.75 13.57
CA LYS A 25 -6.77 8.46 13.69
C LYS A 25 -6.19 8.32 15.09
N ILE A 26 -4.93 7.97 15.16
CA ILE A 26 -4.17 7.90 16.41
C ILE A 26 -3.06 8.95 16.38
N GLU A 27 -2.96 9.75 17.42
CA GLU A 27 -1.84 10.65 17.66
C GLU A 27 -0.81 9.93 18.55
N ILE A 28 0.31 9.52 17.95
CA ILE A 28 1.41 8.88 18.68
C ILE A 28 2.15 9.91 19.55
N ASN A 29 2.34 11.11 18.98
CA ASN A 29 2.87 12.29 19.69
C ASN A 29 2.51 13.55 18.87
N LYS A 30 2.92 14.72 19.38
CA LYS A 30 2.63 16.03 18.73
C LYS A 30 3.05 16.15 17.27
N ASN A 31 3.98 15.31 16.80
CA ASN A 31 4.52 15.37 15.44
C ASN A 31 4.14 14.17 14.58
N LEU A 32 3.59 13.11 15.16
CA LEU A 32 3.32 11.86 14.46
C LEU A 32 1.88 11.42 14.66
N LYS A 33 1.16 11.31 13.56
CA LYS A 33 -0.22 10.83 13.49
C LYS A 33 -0.31 9.70 12.48
N ILE A 34 -1.18 8.73 12.76
CA ILE A 34 -1.48 7.61 11.85
C ILE A 34 -2.99 7.58 11.64
N THR A 35 -3.41 7.58 10.39
CA THR A 35 -4.81 7.38 9.99
C THR A 35 -4.92 6.06 9.26
N PHE A 36 -5.88 5.22 9.66
CA PHE A 36 -6.19 3.98 8.96
C PHE A 36 -7.20 4.26 7.85
N LEU A 37 -6.89 3.90 6.62
CA LEU A 37 -7.69 4.20 5.44
C LEU A 37 -8.13 2.90 4.74
N PRO A 38 -9.31 2.87 4.10
CA PRO A 38 -9.77 1.69 3.37
C PRO A 38 -8.86 1.34 2.19
N ALA A 39 -8.83 0.06 1.84
CA ALA A 39 -8.16 -0.48 0.66
C ALA A 39 -9.12 -1.37 -0.13
N VAL A 40 -8.76 -1.71 -1.35
CA VAL A 40 -9.50 -2.67 -2.18
C VAL A 40 -8.89 -4.06 -1.98
N HIS A 41 -9.33 -4.74 -0.93
CA HIS A 41 -8.81 -6.05 -0.57
C HIS A 41 -9.86 -6.86 0.20
N TRP A 42 -9.43 -7.88 0.89
CA TRP A 42 -10.23 -8.75 1.75
C TRP A 42 -9.39 -9.28 2.90
N SER A 43 -10.03 -9.92 3.88
CA SER A 43 -9.31 -10.56 4.99
C SER A 43 -9.82 -11.96 5.26
N LYS A 44 -8.91 -12.86 5.64
CA LYS A 44 -9.22 -14.21 6.09
C LYS A 44 -8.03 -14.80 6.83
N ARG A 45 -8.30 -15.51 7.94
CA ARG A 45 -7.30 -16.28 8.69
C ARG A 45 -7.73 -17.72 8.96
N SER A 46 -9.05 -17.98 8.95
CA SER A 46 -9.63 -19.28 9.19
C SER A 46 -10.72 -19.57 8.16
N LEU A 47 -11.31 -20.76 8.22
CA LEU A 47 -12.40 -21.13 7.30
C LEU A 47 -13.68 -20.31 7.53
N THR A 48 -13.85 -19.67 8.69
CA THR A 48 -15.11 -19.05 9.12
C THR A 48 -15.03 -17.55 9.36
N ASP A 49 -13.88 -16.90 9.09
CA ASP A 49 -13.65 -15.49 9.43
C ASP A 49 -13.42 -14.57 8.24
N THR A 50 -13.82 -14.99 7.03
CA THR A 50 -13.70 -14.16 5.82
C THR A 50 -14.37 -12.81 6.06
N ASN A 51 -13.60 -11.72 5.83
CA ASN A 51 -14.01 -10.31 5.99
C ASN A 51 -14.50 -9.92 7.40
N LYS A 52 -14.11 -10.66 8.43
CA LYS A 52 -14.43 -10.33 9.83
C LYS A 52 -13.41 -9.39 10.49
N THR A 53 -12.32 -9.10 9.84
CA THR A 53 -11.35 -8.07 10.26
C THR A 53 -11.14 -7.11 9.11
N LEU A 54 -10.90 -5.84 9.41
CA LEU A 54 -10.66 -4.84 8.38
C LEU A 54 -9.28 -5.01 7.75
N TRP A 55 -9.18 -4.52 6.53
CA TRP A 55 -7.97 -4.36 5.74
C TRP A 55 -7.85 -2.89 5.34
N GLY A 56 -6.66 -2.40 5.05
CA GLY A 56 -6.52 -0.98 4.73
C GLY A 56 -5.09 -0.53 4.54
N ASN A 57 -4.95 0.76 4.34
CA ASN A 57 -3.71 1.48 4.18
C ASN A 57 -3.44 2.33 5.43
N PHE A 58 -2.19 2.69 5.66
CA PHE A 58 -1.81 3.60 6.72
C PHE A 58 -1.29 4.92 6.14
N LEU A 59 -2.00 6.01 6.41
CA LEU A 59 -1.48 7.35 6.20
C LEU A 59 -0.71 7.78 7.45
N ILE A 60 0.58 8.00 7.28
CA ILE A 60 1.51 8.41 8.33
C ILE A 60 1.84 9.88 8.09
N GLU A 61 1.44 10.74 9.00
CA GLU A 61 1.72 12.17 8.98
C GLU A 61 2.78 12.49 10.03
N TYR A 62 3.97 12.87 9.58
CA TYR A 62 5.06 13.29 10.45
C TYR A 62 5.45 14.74 10.14
N LYS A 63 5.11 15.67 11.04
CA LYS A 63 5.21 17.12 10.78
C LYS A 63 4.46 17.45 9.48
N ASP A 64 5.17 17.98 8.48
CA ASP A 64 4.61 18.37 7.19
C ASP A 64 4.72 17.27 6.11
N ILE A 65 5.26 16.10 6.46
CA ILE A 65 5.45 14.97 5.55
C ILE A 65 4.29 14.01 5.66
N LYS A 66 3.74 13.59 4.53
CA LYS A 66 2.69 12.58 4.42
C LYS A 66 3.19 11.36 3.66
N LEU A 67 3.16 10.22 4.33
CA LEU A 67 3.51 8.93 3.75
C LEU A 67 2.26 8.06 3.72
N LEU A 68 1.99 7.40 2.61
CA LEU A 68 0.96 6.36 2.56
C LEU A 68 1.62 5.01 2.38
N PHE A 69 1.44 4.14 3.37
CA PHE A 69 1.82 2.74 3.28
C PHE A 69 0.60 1.93 2.81
N GLY A 70 0.60 1.61 1.53
CA GLY A 70 -0.46 0.87 0.88
C GLY A 70 -0.19 -0.62 1.06
N CYS A 71 -0.78 -1.24 2.07
CA CYS A 71 -0.75 -2.69 2.23
C CYS A 71 -1.20 -3.39 0.93
N ASP A 72 -1.69 -4.60 0.98
CA ASP A 72 -2.24 -5.27 -0.20
C ASP A 72 -3.51 -4.57 -0.67
N THR A 73 -3.55 -4.19 -1.93
CA THR A 73 -4.72 -3.51 -2.52
C THR A 73 -4.81 -3.68 -4.03
N GLY A 74 -6.04 -3.72 -4.54
CA GLY A 74 -6.37 -3.53 -5.95
C GLY A 74 -6.64 -2.06 -6.28
N VAL A 75 -6.97 -1.76 -7.54
CA VAL A 75 -7.39 -0.43 -7.99
C VAL A 75 -8.84 -0.14 -7.58
N GLY A 76 -9.15 1.13 -7.27
CA GLY A 76 -10.51 1.55 -6.94
C GLY A 76 -10.67 3.07 -6.82
N ASN A 77 -11.93 3.54 -6.96
CA ASN A 77 -12.26 4.97 -6.88
C ASN A 77 -11.96 5.57 -5.51
N ILE A 78 -11.90 4.76 -4.47
CA ILE A 78 -11.55 5.18 -3.11
C ILE A 78 -10.25 5.98 -3.05
N TYR A 79 -9.29 5.70 -3.94
CA TYR A 79 -8.01 6.41 -3.97
C TYR A 79 -8.12 7.85 -4.49
N LYS A 80 -9.12 8.15 -5.32
CA LYS A 80 -9.47 9.54 -5.70
C LYS A 80 -10.01 10.30 -4.49
N ASP A 81 -10.89 9.66 -3.71
CA ASP A 81 -11.47 10.26 -2.51
C ASP A 81 -10.41 10.50 -1.44
N ILE A 82 -9.53 9.53 -1.21
CA ILE A 82 -8.38 9.67 -0.31
C ILE A 82 -7.45 10.79 -0.79
N GLY A 83 -7.12 10.84 -2.08
CA GLY A 83 -6.27 11.88 -2.66
C GLY A 83 -6.91 13.28 -2.60
N ASN A 84 -8.24 13.38 -2.68
CA ASN A 84 -8.95 14.65 -2.51
C ASN A 84 -8.98 15.12 -1.06
N LYS A 85 -9.13 14.20 -0.10
CA LYS A 85 -9.24 14.49 1.32
C LYS A 85 -7.89 14.71 2.01
N TYR A 86 -6.88 13.91 1.66
CA TYR A 86 -5.59 13.86 2.37
C TYR A 86 -4.39 14.28 1.54
N GLY A 87 -4.51 14.27 0.21
CA GLY A 87 -3.42 14.66 -0.70
C GLY A 87 -3.04 16.14 -0.64
N PRO A 88 -1.91 16.53 -1.22
CA PRO A 88 -0.95 15.64 -1.86
C PRO A 88 -0.21 14.74 -0.85
N ILE A 89 0.17 13.54 -1.29
CA ILE A 89 0.98 12.59 -0.52
C ILE A 89 2.44 12.73 -0.97
N ASP A 90 3.37 12.85 -0.04
CA ASP A 90 4.79 13.04 -0.41
C ASP A 90 5.40 11.74 -0.94
N LEU A 91 5.08 10.60 -0.33
CA LEU A 91 5.57 9.29 -0.73
C LEU A 91 4.52 8.21 -0.50
N THR A 92 4.23 7.43 -1.54
CA THR A 92 3.34 6.27 -1.45
C THR A 92 4.13 4.98 -1.65
N PHE A 93 3.92 3.99 -0.78
CA PHE A 93 4.34 2.61 -0.96
C PHE A 93 3.15 1.82 -1.46
N ILE A 94 3.29 1.09 -2.57
CA ILE A 94 2.18 0.37 -3.19
C ILE A 94 2.64 -0.99 -3.72
N ASN A 95 1.81 -2.02 -3.59
CA ASN A 95 2.07 -3.34 -4.17
C ASN A 95 2.07 -3.26 -5.70
N ILE A 96 3.01 -3.97 -6.34
CA ILE A 96 3.15 -4.05 -7.80
C ILE A 96 3.23 -5.48 -8.33
N GLY A 97 3.07 -6.48 -7.45
CA GLY A 97 3.15 -7.90 -7.78
C GLY A 97 1.95 -8.69 -7.29
N ALA A 98 1.92 -9.98 -7.56
CA ALA A 98 0.84 -10.90 -7.26
C ALA A 98 -0.48 -10.56 -7.99
N TYR A 99 -0.40 -10.27 -9.29
CA TYR A 99 -1.57 -9.88 -10.09
C TYR A 99 -1.99 -10.92 -11.14
N ASN A 100 -1.15 -11.89 -11.48
CA ASN A 100 -1.49 -12.91 -12.49
C ASN A 100 -1.93 -14.23 -11.86
N PHE A 101 -3.22 -14.39 -11.69
CA PHE A 101 -3.84 -15.62 -11.17
C PHE A 101 -4.58 -16.44 -12.23
N TYR A 102 -4.20 -16.29 -13.52
CA TYR A 102 -4.79 -17.09 -14.59
C TYR A 102 -4.42 -18.59 -14.41
N PRO A 103 -5.32 -19.57 -14.61
CA PRO A 103 -6.73 -19.41 -15.06
C PRO A 103 -7.75 -19.27 -13.91
N ILE A 104 -7.30 -19.20 -12.65
CA ILE A 104 -8.21 -19.05 -11.50
C ILE A 104 -9.01 -17.74 -11.60
N MET A 105 -8.33 -16.67 -12.04
CA MET A 105 -8.99 -15.45 -12.49
C MET A 105 -8.90 -15.33 -14.01
N PRO A 106 -9.90 -14.72 -14.67
CA PRO A 106 -10.00 -14.74 -16.14
C PRO A 106 -8.94 -13.87 -16.85
N TYR A 107 -8.19 -13.07 -16.12
CA TYR A 107 -7.21 -12.12 -16.67
C TYR A 107 -5.79 -12.52 -16.30
N LYS A 108 -4.85 -12.47 -17.28
CA LYS A 108 -3.45 -12.86 -17.09
C LYS A 108 -2.60 -11.80 -16.37
N ASP A 109 -3.02 -10.54 -16.39
CA ASP A 109 -2.21 -9.40 -15.94
C ASP A 109 -2.98 -8.45 -15.02
N LYS A 110 -4.10 -8.93 -14.46
CA LYS A 110 -4.99 -8.14 -13.61
C LYS A 110 -5.58 -8.96 -12.47
N SER A 111 -5.56 -8.40 -11.29
CA SER A 111 -6.26 -8.91 -10.10
C SER A 111 -7.20 -7.84 -9.55
N ILE A 112 -8.28 -8.27 -8.89
CA ILE A 112 -9.17 -7.34 -8.16
C ILE A 112 -8.61 -6.95 -6.80
N TYR A 113 -7.64 -7.71 -6.27
CA TYR A 113 -7.10 -7.54 -4.92
C TYR A 113 -5.66 -7.05 -4.87
N HIS A 114 -4.94 -7.11 -6.00
CA HIS A 114 -3.58 -6.60 -6.11
C HIS A 114 -3.46 -5.76 -7.38
N THR A 115 -2.81 -4.61 -7.27
CA THR A 115 -2.50 -3.79 -8.44
C THR A 115 -1.37 -4.44 -9.24
N ASN A 116 -1.52 -4.43 -10.57
CA ASN A 116 -0.37 -4.57 -11.46
C ASN A 116 0.47 -3.27 -11.45
N PRO A 117 1.66 -3.23 -12.07
CA PRO A 117 2.53 -2.05 -12.01
C PRO A 117 1.90 -0.76 -12.54
N GLU A 118 1.12 -0.83 -13.61
CA GLU A 118 0.44 0.32 -14.20
C GLU A 118 -0.72 0.80 -13.32
N GLU A 119 -1.48 -0.12 -12.76
CA GLU A 119 -2.56 0.17 -11.80
C GLU A 119 -2.01 0.80 -10.51
N ALA A 120 -0.84 0.36 -10.04
CA ALA A 120 -0.17 0.97 -8.90
C ALA A 120 0.20 2.44 -9.15
N LEU A 121 0.70 2.75 -10.35
CA LEU A 121 0.97 4.12 -10.77
C LEU A 121 -0.33 4.95 -10.88
N GLU A 122 -1.42 4.35 -11.36
CA GLU A 122 -2.74 4.99 -11.39
C GLU A 122 -3.23 5.32 -9.97
N VAL A 123 -3.13 4.38 -9.04
CA VAL A 123 -3.46 4.60 -7.62
C VAL A 123 -2.64 5.74 -7.04
N ALA A 124 -1.32 5.74 -7.24
CA ALA A 124 -0.44 6.80 -6.76
C ALA A 124 -0.80 8.17 -7.37
N LYS A 125 -1.16 8.23 -8.65
CA LYS A 125 -1.66 9.44 -9.31
C LYS A 125 -2.98 9.93 -8.68
N ASN A 126 -3.92 9.01 -8.42
CA ASN A 126 -5.21 9.33 -7.78
C ASN A 126 -5.02 9.85 -6.35
N LEU A 127 -4.01 9.38 -5.63
CA LEU A 127 -3.57 9.88 -4.32
C LEU A 127 -2.87 11.23 -4.39
N LYS A 128 -2.59 11.76 -5.57
CA LYS A 128 -1.77 12.96 -5.81
C LYS A 128 -0.37 12.82 -5.21
N SER A 129 0.22 11.63 -5.34
CA SER A 129 1.53 11.31 -4.80
C SER A 129 2.63 12.04 -5.57
N LYS A 130 3.62 12.59 -4.84
CA LYS A 130 4.82 13.21 -5.45
C LYS A 130 5.81 12.13 -5.90
N LYS A 131 6.02 11.12 -5.05
CA LYS A 131 6.89 9.96 -5.32
C LYS A 131 6.17 8.67 -4.96
N VAL A 132 6.55 7.57 -5.62
CA VAL A 132 5.96 6.25 -5.38
C VAL A 132 7.02 5.16 -5.38
N ILE A 133 6.93 4.28 -4.39
CA ILE A 133 7.80 3.10 -4.26
C ILE A 133 6.95 1.85 -4.54
N GLY A 134 7.38 1.07 -5.52
CA GLY A 134 6.80 -0.24 -5.79
C GLY A 134 7.32 -1.28 -4.81
N MET A 135 6.43 -1.97 -4.12
CA MET A 135 6.73 -3.05 -3.18
C MET A 135 5.94 -4.33 -3.50
N HIS A 136 6.05 -5.36 -2.67
CA HIS A 136 5.32 -6.62 -2.80
C HIS A 136 5.64 -7.35 -4.11
N TRP A 137 6.93 -7.50 -4.44
CA TRP A 137 7.44 -8.21 -5.61
C TRP A 137 8.75 -8.93 -5.28
N GLY A 138 9.08 -9.97 -6.05
CA GLY A 138 10.41 -10.57 -6.10
C GLY A 138 10.84 -11.45 -4.93
N THR A 139 10.12 -11.48 -3.79
CA THR A 139 10.48 -12.27 -2.61
C THR A 139 9.90 -13.68 -2.66
N PHE A 140 8.65 -13.81 -3.04
CA PHE A 140 7.94 -15.08 -3.17
C PHE A 140 7.25 -15.17 -4.53
N VAL A 141 7.15 -16.37 -5.08
CA VAL A 141 6.31 -16.65 -6.25
C VAL A 141 4.88 -16.87 -5.75
N LEU A 142 4.08 -15.82 -5.78
CA LEU A 142 2.69 -15.82 -5.31
C LEU A 142 1.68 -15.97 -6.46
N SER A 143 2.10 -15.71 -7.69
CA SER A 143 1.29 -15.68 -8.89
C SER A 143 2.13 -16.03 -10.12
N LEU A 144 1.59 -15.92 -11.32
CA LEU A 144 2.19 -16.45 -12.52
C LEU A 144 2.93 -15.42 -13.40
N GLU A 145 2.98 -14.15 -13.00
CA GLU A 145 3.84 -13.19 -13.68
C GLU A 145 5.32 -13.50 -13.45
N PRO A 146 6.18 -13.23 -14.45
CA PRO A 146 7.63 -13.36 -14.28
C PRO A 146 8.13 -12.51 -13.12
N ILE A 147 8.94 -13.09 -12.23
CA ILE A 147 9.33 -12.49 -10.95
C ILE A 147 9.97 -11.10 -11.07
N MET A 148 10.63 -10.81 -12.20
CA MET A 148 11.27 -9.51 -12.48
C MET A 148 10.43 -8.61 -13.38
N GLU A 149 9.25 -9.02 -13.82
CA GLU A 149 8.35 -8.20 -14.65
C GLU A 149 7.82 -6.97 -13.91
N PRO A 150 7.34 -7.08 -12.63
CA PRO A 150 6.75 -5.95 -11.93
C PRO A 150 7.63 -4.70 -11.86
N PRO A 151 8.92 -4.75 -11.44
CA PRO A 151 9.76 -3.57 -11.39
C PRO A 151 10.07 -2.98 -12.77
N VAL A 152 10.19 -3.81 -13.80
CA VAL A 152 10.46 -3.35 -15.17
C VAL A 152 9.26 -2.58 -15.71
N ARG A 153 8.04 -3.15 -15.61
CA ARG A 153 6.80 -2.49 -16.03
C ARG A 153 6.52 -1.21 -15.24
N PHE A 154 6.75 -1.23 -13.93
CA PHE A 154 6.55 -0.07 -13.08
C PHE A 154 7.42 1.12 -13.51
N LYS A 155 8.70 0.89 -13.74
CA LYS A 155 9.62 1.92 -14.25
C LYS A 155 9.25 2.40 -15.66
N ALA A 156 8.88 1.50 -16.55
CA ALA A 156 8.51 1.83 -17.91
C ALA A 156 7.19 2.64 -17.98
N GLY A 157 6.25 2.37 -17.06
CA GLY A 157 4.95 3.06 -17.01
C GLY A 157 4.98 4.46 -16.40
N ALA A 158 6.02 4.82 -15.65
CA ALA A 158 6.06 6.02 -14.81
C ALA A 158 5.61 7.30 -15.53
N GLU A 159 6.23 7.64 -16.67
CA GLU A 159 5.98 8.87 -17.42
C GLU A 159 4.54 8.94 -17.95
N LYS A 160 3.97 7.81 -18.36
CA LYS A 160 2.58 7.73 -18.83
C LYS A 160 1.57 8.14 -17.75
N TYR A 161 1.90 7.87 -16.48
CA TYR A 161 1.05 8.22 -15.34
C TYR A 161 1.41 9.56 -14.69
N GLY A 162 2.39 10.30 -15.26
CA GLY A 162 2.76 11.64 -14.84
C GLY A 162 3.86 11.70 -13.78
N PHE A 163 4.57 10.59 -13.55
CA PHE A 163 5.75 10.53 -12.68
C PHE A 163 7.02 10.67 -13.51
N LYS A 164 8.01 11.40 -13.00
CA LYS A 164 9.36 11.30 -13.54
C LYS A 164 9.94 9.92 -13.22
N LYS A 165 10.91 9.46 -14.00
CA LYS A 165 11.54 8.13 -13.80
C LYS A 165 12.19 7.97 -12.43
N GLU A 166 12.74 9.05 -11.88
CA GLU A 166 13.32 9.10 -10.54
C GLU A 166 12.28 9.08 -9.42
N ASP A 167 11.03 9.50 -9.68
CA ASP A 167 9.96 9.56 -8.69
C ASP A 167 9.16 8.24 -8.58
N ALA A 168 9.24 7.36 -9.59
CA ALA A 168 8.77 5.98 -9.53
C ALA A 168 9.93 5.06 -9.13
N ILE A 169 10.03 4.71 -7.86
CA ILE A 169 11.21 4.15 -7.22
C ILE A 169 11.05 2.64 -7.04
N ILE A 170 12.11 1.91 -7.34
CA ILE A 170 12.24 0.48 -7.03
C ILE A 170 13.52 0.30 -6.22
N TYR A 171 13.40 -0.26 -5.03
CA TYR A 171 14.53 -0.73 -4.24
C TYR A 171 14.80 -2.20 -4.50
N LYS A 172 16.07 -2.57 -4.52
CA LYS A 172 16.45 -3.99 -4.48
C LYS A 172 16.06 -4.60 -3.13
N ILE A 173 15.80 -5.90 -3.10
CA ILE A 173 15.53 -6.60 -1.84
C ILE A 173 16.72 -6.42 -0.89
N GLY A 174 16.46 -5.92 0.32
CA GLY A 174 17.47 -5.57 1.31
C GLY A 174 18.10 -4.17 1.15
N GLU A 175 17.80 -3.45 0.08
CA GLU A 175 18.25 -2.07 -0.09
C GLU A 175 17.46 -1.13 0.85
N PHE A 176 18.12 -0.10 1.32
CA PHE A 176 17.53 0.93 2.17
C PHE A 176 17.88 2.33 1.68
N GLY A 177 17.06 3.30 2.03
CA GLY A 177 17.27 4.70 1.71
C GLY A 177 16.84 5.62 2.85
N SER A 178 17.39 6.82 2.88
CA SER A 178 16.98 7.85 3.83
C SER A 178 15.75 8.59 3.28
N LEU A 179 14.69 8.67 4.09
CA LEU A 179 13.51 9.47 3.78
C LEU A 179 13.85 10.94 3.54
N LYS A 180 14.77 11.49 4.34
CA LYS A 180 15.29 12.83 4.21
C LYS A 180 15.85 13.08 2.80
N LYS A 181 16.70 12.16 2.30
CA LYS A 181 17.28 12.23 0.95
C LYS A 181 16.22 12.02 -0.15
N LEU A 182 15.27 11.13 0.07
CA LEU A 182 14.21 10.81 -0.89
C LEU A 182 13.28 11.99 -1.14
N LEU A 183 12.96 12.76 -0.10
CA LEU A 183 12.00 13.86 -0.16
C LEU A 183 12.65 15.24 -0.25
N ASP A 184 13.99 15.30 -0.39
CA ASP A 184 14.78 16.55 -0.37
C ASP A 184 14.45 17.41 0.87
N TYR A 185 14.23 16.73 2.02
CA TYR A 185 13.83 17.34 3.27
C TYR A 185 15.06 17.71 4.11
N ASN A 186 15.17 19.01 4.51
CA ASN A 186 16.27 19.53 5.32
C ASN A 186 16.08 19.29 6.82
#